data_75e40b6819dc2b1794e442765375fc30
#
_entry.id   75e40b6819dc2b1794e442765375fc30
#
_cell.length_a   1.000
_cell.length_b   1.000
_cell.length_c   1.000
_cell.angle_alpha   90.00
_cell.angle_beta   90.00
_cell.angle_gamma   90.00
#
_symmetry.space_group_name_H-M   'P 1'
#
loop_
_entity.id
_entity.type
_entity.pdbx_description
1 polymer ?
#
loop_
_entity_poly.entity_id
_entity_poly.type
_entity_poly.pdbx_seq_one_letter_code
_entity_poly.pdbx_strand_id
1 'polypeptide(L)'
;MKILTIFNNKGGVGKTTLSSHLSNAFAEMGQKVLLVDLDPQCNLTITALKMEQIHDIWAPEDPYMDDFGAASANIDEMVKSPRSIHFLLKPTEDGKDDIEDLPPPIHLADNLDIIPGRLTLHRFEAKVSERWNSVYSGDPLAIRTITNIRKYAHQYAEVYGYDVVVFDTSPSLGALNKNILTLADAFLIPCTPDLFSVYGIRNIGQSLDE
;
A
#
# COMPACT_ATOMS: atom_id res chain seq x y z
N MET A 1 -12.34 -11.19 -4.25
CA MET A 1 -11.12 -10.39 -4.43
C MET A 1 -9.90 -11.18 -3.96
N LYS A 2 -8.76 -11.03 -4.65
CA LYS A 2 -7.46 -11.58 -4.28
C LYS A 2 -6.42 -10.48 -4.16
N ILE A 3 -5.52 -10.58 -3.19
CA ILE A 3 -4.40 -9.65 -3.00
C ILE A 3 -3.13 -10.29 -3.51
N LEU A 4 -2.51 -9.65 -4.50
CA LEU A 4 -1.22 -10.04 -5.08
C LEU A 4 -0.16 -9.00 -4.72
N THR A 5 0.96 -9.43 -4.16
CA THR A 5 2.08 -8.55 -3.84
C THR A 5 3.27 -8.82 -4.76
N ILE A 6 3.87 -7.77 -5.29
CA ILE A 6 5.12 -7.87 -6.06
C ILE A 6 6.26 -7.44 -5.14
N PHE A 7 7.12 -8.38 -4.76
CA PHE A 7 8.16 -8.14 -3.78
C PHE A 7 9.52 -8.74 -4.18
N ASN A 8 10.58 -8.00 -3.94
CA ASN A 8 11.97 -8.49 -3.83
C ASN A 8 12.79 -7.44 -3.06
N ASN A 9 13.63 -7.88 -2.16
CA ASN A 9 14.55 -7.03 -1.41
C ASN A 9 15.70 -6.41 -2.24
N LYS A 10 15.89 -6.90 -3.48
CA LYS A 10 16.85 -6.32 -4.43
C LYS A 10 16.22 -5.18 -5.20
N GLY A 11 16.90 -4.03 -5.25
CA GLY A 11 16.53 -2.90 -6.10
C GLY A 11 16.76 -3.19 -7.59
N GLY A 12 16.00 -2.53 -8.47
CA GLY A 12 16.22 -2.60 -9.93
C GLY A 12 15.81 -3.90 -10.62
N VAL A 13 15.09 -4.81 -9.95
CA VAL A 13 14.60 -6.07 -10.55
C VAL A 13 13.25 -5.93 -11.27
N GLY A 14 12.73 -4.69 -11.42
CA GLY A 14 11.52 -4.42 -12.17
C GLY A 14 10.21 -4.64 -11.41
N LYS A 15 10.19 -4.58 -10.08
CA LYS A 15 8.96 -4.73 -9.28
C LYS A 15 7.84 -3.80 -9.75
N THR A 16 8.05 -2.50 -9.68
CA THR A 16 7.07 -1.47 -10.07
C THR A 16 6.62 -1.61 -11.53
N THR A 17 7.56 -1.92 -12.43
CA THR A 17 7.25 -2.21 -13.83
C THR A 17 6.34 -3.43 -13.95
N LEU A 18 6.65 -4.50 -13.23
CA LEU A 18 5.84 -5.72 -13.23
C LEU A 18 4.47 -5.49 -12.60
N SER A 19 4.38 -4.73 -11.47
CA SER A 19 3.12 -4.33 -10.84
C SER A 19 2.20 -3.62 -11.83
N SER A 20 2.74 -2.64 -12.56
CA SER A 20 1.99 -1.89 -13.57
C SER A 20 1.56 -2.78 -14.74
N HIS A 21 2.47 -3.54 -15.35
CA HIS A 21 2.14 -4.39 -16.51
C HIS A 21 1.18 -5.53 -16.19
N LEU A 22 1.33 -6.20 -15.05
CA LEU A 22 0.40 -7.25 -14.63
C LEU A 22 -0.99 -6.69 -14.36
N SER A 23 -1.08 -5.51 -13.71
CA SER A 23 -2.36 -4.86 -13.45
C SER A 23 -3.08 -4.50 -14.75
N ASN A 24 -2.35 -3.96 -15.74
CA ASN A 24 -2.90 -3.71 -17.07
C ASN A 24 -3.35 -5.01 -17.75
N ALA A 25 -2.54 -6.06 -17.72
CA ALA A 25 -2.89 -7.33 -18.34
C ALA A 25 -4.15 -7.96 -17.72
N PHE A 26 -4.29 -7.93 -16.38
CA PHE A 26 -5.51 -8.39 -15.72
C PHE A 26 -6.73 -7.53 -16.11
N ALA A 27 -6.57 -6.22 -16.21
CA ALA A 27 -7.63 -5.32 -16.64
C ALA A 27 -8.06 -5.57 -18.09
N GLU A 28 -7.13 -5.80 -19.02
CA GLU A 28 -7.39 -6.21 -20.40
C GLU A 28 -8.09 -7.58 -20.49
N MET A 29 -7.83 -8.47 -19.53
CA MET A 29 -8.55 -9.75 -19.40
C MET A 29 -9.95 -9.61 -18.79
N GLY A 30 -10.39 -8.39 -18.50
CA GLY A 30 -11.72 -8.09 -17.95
C GLY A 30 -11.82 -8.18 -16.44
N GLN A 31 -10.70 -8.32 -15.70
CA GLN A 31 -10.70 -8.25 -14.25
C GLN A 31 -10.71 -6.80 -13.79
N LYS A 32 -11.47 -6.48 -12.76
CA LYS A 32 -11.41 -5.16 -12.11
C LYS A 32 -10.26 -5.11 -11.12
N VAL A 33 -9.30 -4.21 -11.37
CA VAL A 33 -8.00 -4.18 -10.67
C VAL A 33 -7.83 -2.88 -9.90
N LEU A 34 -7.43 -2.99 -8.63
CA LEU A 34 -6.94 -1.87 -7.84
C LEU A 34 -5.43 -2.01 -7.64
N LEU A 35 -4.68 -1.02 -8.09
CA LEU A 35 -3.25 -0.91 -7.86
C LEU A 35 -3.00 -0.04 -6.62
N VAL A 36 -2.13 -0.46 -5.70
CA VAL A 36 -1.82 0.31 -4.48
C VAL A 36 -0.32 0.47 -4.36
N ASP A 37 0.15 1.71 -4.30
CA ASP A 37 1.57 2.03 -4.13
C ASP A 37 1.93 2.08 -2.63
N LEU A 38 2.62 1.05 -2.16
CA LEU A 38 3.09 0.89 -0.79
C LEU A 38 4.61 1.10 -0.66
N ASP A 39 5.27 1.60 -1.72
CA ASP A 39 6.67 2.03 -1.65
C ASP A 39 6.75 3.49 -1.17
N PRO A 40 7.43 3.79 -0.04
CA PRO A 40 7.67 5.18 0.38
C PRO A 40 8.44 6.03 -0.65
N GLN A 41 9.07 5.43 -1.67
CA GLN A 41 9.67 6.17 -2.78
C GLN A 41 8.65 6.59 -3.85
N CYS A 42 7.41 6.06 -3.81
CA CYS A 42 6.30 6.42 -4.69
C CYS A 42 6.62 6.27 -6.20
N ASN A 43 7.49 5.33 -6.57
CA ASN A 43 7.89 5.15 -7.96
C ASN A 43 6.72 4.81 -8.88
N LEU A 44 5.78 3.98 -8.41
CA LEU A 44 4.57 3.64 -9.13
C LEU A 44 3.69 4.88 -9.34
N THR A 45 3.44 5.64 -8.28
CA THR A 45 2.63 6.86 -8.30
C THR A 45 3.20 7.89 -9.29
N ILE A 46 4.52 8.16 -9.22
CA ILE A 46 5.20 9.13 -10.08
C ILE A 46 5.17 8.68 -11.55
N THR A 47 5.16 7.38 -11.81
CA THR A 47 5.11 6.85 -13.18
C THR A 47 3.68 6.83 -13.73
N ALA A 48 2.68 6.58 -12.88
CA ALA A 48 1.29 6.44 -13.29
C ALA A 48 0.53 7.76 -13.40
N LEU A 49 0.91 8.79 -12.62
CA LEU A 49 0.18 10.04 -12.50
C LEU A 49 1.02 11.24 -12.98
N LYS A 50 0.32 12.29 -13.42
CA LYS A 50 0.95 13.58 -13.73
C LYS A 50 1.32 14.32 -12.44
N MET A 51 2.38 15.13 -12.48
CA MET A 51 2.84 15.91 -11.32
C MET A 51 1.74 16.82 -10.74
N GLU A 52 0.88 17.38 -11.56
CA GLU A 52 -0.26 18.19 -11.13
C GLU A 52 -1.24 17.37 -10.28
N GLN A 53 -1.60 16.16 -10.72
CA GLN A 53 -2.48 15.26 -9.98
C GLN A 53 -1.86 14.85 -8.63
N ILE A 54 -0.55 14.58 -8.61
CA ILE A 54 0.17 14.25 -7.37
C ILE A 54 0.13 15.44 -6.40
N HIS A 55 0.36 16.64 -6.91
CA HIS A 55 0.30 17.87 -6.10
C HIS A 55 -1.10 18.10 -5.52
N ASP A 56 -2.15 17.93 -6.33
CA ASP A 56 -3.55 18.10 -5.90
C ASP A 56 -3.96 17.09 -4.81
N ILE A 57 -3.28 15.94 -4.74
CA ILE A 57 -3.49 14.95 -3.69
C ILE A 57 -2.66 15.28 -2.44
N TRP A 58 -1.35 15.50 -2.61
CA TRP A 58 -0.44 15.61 -1.48
C TRP A 58 -0.54 16.95 -0.74
N ALA A 59 -0.71 18.07 -1.45
CA ALA A 59 -0.74 19.39 -0.81
C ALA A 59 -1.90 19.55 0.19
N PRO A 60 -3.16 19.14 -0.09
CA PRO A 60 -4.22 19.16 0.91
C PRO A 60 -3.99 18.19 2.08
N GLU A 61 -3.18 17.13 1.87
CA GLU A 61 -2.86 16.16 2.93
C GLU A 61 -1.75 16.65 3.89
N ASP A 62 -0.91 17.62 3.50
CA ASP A 62 0.24 18.05 4.32
C ASP A 62 -0.16 18.43 5.75
N PRO A 63 -1.17 19.30 5.99
CA PRO A 63 -1.61 19.63 7.37
C PRO A 63 -2.13 18.41 8.14
N TYR A 64 -2.79 17.49 7.44
CA TYR A 64 -3.34 16.26 8.00
C TYR A 64 -2.24 15.27 8.40
N MET A 65 -1.13 15.21 7.63
CA MET A 65 0.03 14.38 7.96
C MET A 65 0.81 14.92 9.17
N ASP A 66 0.82 16.23 9.36
CA ASP A 66 1.54 16.87 10.47
C ASP A 66 0.75 16.82 11.79
N ASP A 67 -0.56 17.04 11.74
CA ASP A 67 -1.46 16.97 12.90
C ASP A 67 -2.85 16.47 12.48
N PHE A 68 -3.07 15.18 12.62
CA PHE A 68 -4.38 14.57 12.36
C PHE A 68 -5.49 15.18 13.22
N GLY A 69 -5.23 15.47 14.49
CA GLY A 69 -6.24 15.98 15.41
C GLY A 69 -6.79 17.36 14.99
N ALA A 70 -5.91 18.26 14.55
CA ALA A 70 -6.30 19.57 14.07
C ALA A 70 -6.99 19.55 12.70
N ALA A 71 -6.59 18.64 11.83
CA ALA A 71 -7.09 18.54 10.46
C ALA A 71 -8.35 17.66 10.33
N SER A 72 -8.66 16.82 11.31
CA SER A 72 -9.79 15.89 11.27
C SER A 72 -11.18 16.55 11.13
N ALA A 73 -11.31 17.83 11.50
CA ALA A 73 -12.55 18.60 11.33
C ALA A 73 -13.01 18.71 9.85
N ASN A 74 -12.11 18.55 8.87
CA ASN A 74 -12.40 18.64 7.45
C ASN A 74 -12.39 17.29 6.73
N ILE A 75 -12.37 16.18 7.46
CA ILE A 75 -12.20 14.84 6.88
C ILE A 75 -13.31 14.49 5.88
N ASP A 76 -14.56 14.87 6.18
CA ASP A 76 -15.72 14.63 5.32
C ASP A 76 -15.59 15.32 3.94
N GLU A 77 -14.88 16.43 3.87
CA GLU A 77 -14.58 17.09 2.60
C GLU A 77 -13.38 16.47 1.91
N MET A 78 -12.37 16.09 2.67
CA MET A 78 -11.16 15.47 2.12
C MET A 78 -11.44 14.13 1.45
N VAL A 79 -12.33 13.31 2.00
CA VAL A 79 -12.66 11.98 1.43
C VAL A 79 -13.48 12.04 0.15
N LYS A 80 -13.96 13.20 -0.27
CA LYS A 80 -14.68 13.37 -1.55
C LYS A 80 -13.75 13.37 -2.76
N SER A 81 -12.46 13.49 -2.56
CA SER A 81 -11.44 13.51 -3.61
C SER A 81 -10.41 12.40 -3.39
N PRO A 82 -9.70 11.95 -4.43
CA PRO A 82 -8.65 10.94 -4.29
C PRO A 82 -7.61 11.31 -3.22
N ARG A 83 -7.15 10.33 -2.46
CA ARG A 83 -6.14 10.47 -1.40
C ARG A 83 -5.09 9.38 -1.49
N SER A 84 -3.94 9.64 -0.85
CA SER A 84 -2.87 8.66 -0.76
C SER A 84 -3.22 7.51 0.19
N ILE A 85 -2.55 6.38 0.04
CA ILE A 85 -2.69 5.28 1.00
C ILE A 85 -2.30 5.70 2.42
N HIS A 86 -1.32 6.60 2.57
CA HIS A 86 -0.91 7.06 3.90
C HIS A 86 -2.00 7.90 4.58
N PHE A 87 -2.80 8.66 3.81
CA PHE A 87 -3.97 9.36 4.34
C PHE A 87 -4.94 8.40 5.06
N LEU A 88 -5.21 7.25 4.47
CA LEU A 88 -6.06 6.21 5.06
C LEU A 88 -5.44 5.58 6.32
N LEU A 89 -4.12 5.42 6.33
CA LEU A 89 -3.38 4.77 7.42
C LEU A 89 -3.06 5.72 8.60
N LYS A 90 -3.09 7.03 8.35
CA LYS A 90 -2.73 8.07 9.33
C LYS A 90 -3.51 8.00 10.64
N PRO A 91 -4.85 7.81 10.65
CA PRO A 91 -5.59 7.65 11.91
C PRO A 91 -5.06 6.51 12.77
N THR A 92 -4.80 5.35 12.17
CA THR A 92 -4.23 4.20 12.87
C THR A 92 -2.80 4.47 13.36
N GLU A 93 -1.98 5.18 12.56
CA GLU A 93 -0.65 5.64 12.97
C GLU A 93 -0.72 6.43 14.27
N ASP A 94 -1.68 7.35 14.39
CA ASP A 94 -1.89 8.24 15.54
C ASP A 94 -2.77 7.62 16.66
N GLY A 95 -3.17 6.35 16.52
CA GLY A 95 -4.02 5.66 17.50
C GLY A 95 -5.46 6.19 17.57
N LYS A 96 -5.95 6.78 16.48
CA LYS A 96 -7.32 7.29 16.31
C LYS A 96 -8.17 6.29 15.55
N ASP A 97 -9.49 6.51 15.53
CA ASP A 97 -10.41 5.68 14.77
C ASP A 97 -10.21 5.83 13.27
N ASP A 98 -10.43 4.74 12.54
CA ASP A 98 -10.26 4.71 11.10
C ASP A 98 -11.30 5.58 10.38
N ILE A 99 -10.98 6.00 9.16
CA ILE A 99 -11.88 6.74 8.27
C ILE A 99 -12.99 5.78 7.82
N GLU A 100 -14.25 6.20 7.98
CA GLU A 100 -15.41 5.40 7.58
C GLU A 100 -15.67 5.49 6.07
N ASP A 101 -15.65 6.71 5.52
CA ASP A 101 -15.87 6.96 4.11
C ASP A 101 -14.58 6.83 3.31
N LEU A 102 -14.59 6.00 2.25
CA LEU A 102 -13.41 5.79 1.41
C LEU A 102 -13.28 6.90 0.36
N PRO A 103 -12.13 7.59 0.29
CA PRO A 103 -11.81 8.44 -0.84
C PRO A 103 -11.89 7.66 -2.16
N PRO A 104 -12.37 8.28 -3.27
CA PRO A 104 -12.39 7.58 -4.53
C PRO A 104 -10.98 7.24 -5.01
N PRO A 105 -10.75 6.06 -5.61
CA PRO A 105 -9.49 5.74 -6.28
C PRO A 105 -9.33 6.58 -7.54
N ILE A 106 -8.12 6.65 -8.09
CA ILE A 106 -7.84 7.35 -9.33
C ILE A 106 -7.97 6.37 -10.49
N HIS A 107 -8.79 6.74 -11.47
CA HIS A 107 -8.95 5.96 -12.70
C HIS A 107 -7.72 6.09 -13.61
N LEU A 108 -7.12 4.98 -14.01
CA LEU A 108 -5.97 4.93 -14.93
C LEU A 108 -6.37 4.45 -16.33
N ALA A 109 -7.17 3.40 -16.40
CA ALA A 109 -7.65 2.78 -17.64
C ALA A 109 -8.91 1.95 -17.36
N ASP A 110 -9.56 1.44 -18.40
CA ASP A 110 -10.69 0.53 -18.26
C ASP A 110 -10.34 -0.62 -17.30
N ASN A 111 -11.15 -0.82 -16.27
CA ASN A 111 -10.98 -1.80 -15.21
C ASN A 111 -9.71 -1.63 -14.35
N LEU A 112 -9.01 -0.50 -14.41
CA LEU A 112 -7.79 -0.26 -13.64
C LEU A 112 -7.82 1.08 -12.93
N ASP A 113 -7.76 1.03 -11.60
CA ASP A 113 -7.67 2.18 -10.73
C ASP A 113 -6.44 2.10 -9.82
N ILE A 114 -6.00 3.25 -9.26
CA ILE A 114 -4.88 3.33 -8.33
C ILE A 114 -5.21 4.09 -7.05
N ILE A 115 -4.69 3.62 -5.93
CA ILE A 115 -4.48 4.40 -4.71
C ILE A 115 -3.01 4.80 -4.68
N PRO A 116 -2.69 6.11 -4.78
CA PRO A 116 -1.31 6.57 -4.86
C PRO A 116 -0.59 6.43 -3.52
N GLY A 117 0.72 6.27 -3.61
CA GLY A 117 1.64 6.33 -2.47
C GLY A 117 1.89 7.76 -1.97
N ARG A 118 2.65 7.87 -0.89
CA ARG A 118 3.13 9.13 -0.34
C ARG A 118 4.49 8.94 0.32
N LEU A 119 5.40 9.90 0.16
CA LEU A 119 6.75 9.85 0.74
C LEU A 119 6.76 9.66 2.26
N THR A 120 5.74 10.18 2.95
CA THR A 120 5.61 10.08 4.41
C THR A 120 5.20 8.68 4.92
N LEU A 121 4.93 7.71 4.04
CA LEU A 121 4.51 6.35 4.41
C LEU A 121 5.55 5.63 5.30
N HIS A 122 6.83 6.05 5.27
CA HIS A 122 7.85 5.55 6.20
C HIS A 122 7.50 5.78 7.68
N ARG A 123 6.67 6.78 8.00
CA ARG A 123 6.18 7.02 9.38
C ARG A 123 5.28 5.87 9.84
N PHE A 124 4.39 5.39 8.96
CA PHE A 124 3.56 4.22 9.25
C PHE A 124 4.40 2.95 9.41
N GLU A 125 5.45 2.75 8.58
CA GLU A 125 6.39 1.65 8.75
C GLU A 125 7.04 1.63 10.14
N ALA A 126 7.42 2.81 10.66
CA ALA A 126 7.96 2.92 12.01
C ALA A 126 6.95 2.44 13.07
N LYS A 127 5.65 2.76 12.89
CA LYS A 127 4.58 2.29 13.78
C LYS A 127 4.30 0.79 13.66
N VAL A 128 4.36 0.24 12.46
CA VAL A 128 4.31 -1.21 12.25
C VAL A 128 5.42 -1.91 13.03
N SER A 129 6.67 -1.40 12.91
CA SER A 129 7.82 -1.95 13.63
C SER A 129 7.67 -1.86 15.16
N GLU A 130 7.22 -0.71 15.66
CA GLU A 130 7.01 -0.45 17.08
C GLU A 130 5.96 -1.40 17.68
N ARG A 131 4.85 -1.63 16.95
CA ARG A 131 3.69 -2.36 17.44
C ARG A 131 3.72 -3.86 17.13
N TRP A 132 4.66 -4.34 16.32
CA TRP A 132 4.71 -5.72 15.85
C TRP A 132 4.59 -6.74 16.99
N ASN A 133 5.44 -6.62 18.01
CA ASN A 133 5.46 -7.56 19.12
C ASN A 133 4.21 -7.50 20.02
N SER A 134 3.55 -6.34 20.08
CA SER A 134 2.34 -6.16 20.88
C SER A 134 1.11 -6.91 20.34
N VAL A 135 1.17 -7.36 19.07
CA VAL A 135 0.12 -8.21 18.48
C VAL A 135 -0.01 -9.52 19.25
N TYR A 136 1.10 -10.12 19.66
CA TYR A 136 1.11 -11.40 20.39
C TYR A 136 0.52 -11.28 21.80
N SER A 137 0.49 -10.08 22.37
CA SER A 137 -0.20 -9.81 23.65
C SER A 137 -1.67 -9.44 23.48
N GLY A 138 -2.18 -9.39 22.24
CA GLY A 138 -3.56 -9.06 21.94
C GLY A 138 -3.88 -7.57 22.00
N ASP A 139 -2.88 -6.67 21.87
CA ASP A 139 -3.11 -5.23 21.85
C ASP A 139 -3.99 -4.82 20.65
N PRO A 140 -5.18 -4.22 20.88
CA PRO A 140 -6.12 -3.92 19.79
C PRO A 140 -5.56 -2.93 18.77
N LEU A 141 -4.76 -1.93 19.21
CA LEU A 141 -4.17 -0.96 18.30
C LEU A 141 -3.05 -1.59 17.46
N ALA A 142 -2.26 -2.49 18.05
CA ALA A 142 -1.25 -3.24 17.33
C ALA A 142 -1.88 -4.13 16.26
N ILE A 143 -2.92 -4.89 16.61
CA ILE A 143 -3.66 -5.75 15.67
C ILE A 143 -4.23 -4.89 14.53
N ARG A 144 -4.88 -3.78 14.84
CA ARG A 144 -5.41 -2.85 13.83
C ARG A 144 -4.29 -2.31 12.92
N THR A 145 -3.14 -1.92 13.47
CA THR A 145 -2.00 -1.42 12.70
C THR A 145 -1.53 -2.46 11.68
N ILE A 146 -1.40 -3.72 12.09
CA ILE A 146 -0.92 -4.80 11.21
C ILE A 146 -1.97 -5.17 10.16
N THR A 147 -3.26 -5.12 10.47
CA THR A 147 -4.33 -5.59 9.57
C THR A 147 -4.93 -4.50 8.67
N ASN A 148 -4.61 -3.23 8.91
CA ASN A 148 -5.34 -2.10 8.31
C ASN A 148 -5.20 -2.02 6.78
N ILE A 149 -4.02 -2.31 6.23
CA ILE A 149 -3.82 -2.32 4.77
C ILE A 149 -4.75 -3.34 4.10
N ARG A 150 -4.85 -4.56 4.66
CA ARG A 150 -5.76 -5.59 4.15
C ARG A 150 -7.22 -5.18 4.31
N LYS A 151 -7.58 -4.56 5.45
CA LYS A 151 -8.92 -4.04 5.70
C LYS A 151 -9.34 -3.06 4.61
N TYR A 152 -8.51 -2.06 4.30
CA TYR A 152 -8.81 -1.09 3.24
C TYR A 152 -8.90 -1.75 1.87
N ALA A 153 -8.01 -2.68 1.54
CA ALA A 153 -8.10 -3.43 0.29
C ALA A 153 -9.44 -4.16 0.14
N HIS A 154 -9.94 -4.78 1.22
CA HIS A 154 -11.27 -5.41 1.23
C HIS A 154 -12.40 -4.41 1.08
N GLN A 155 -12.38 -3.30 1.82
CA GLN A 155 -13.40 -2.26 1.75
C GLN A 155 -13.50 -1.65 0.33
N TYR A 156 -12.36 -1.34 -0.30
CA TYR A 156 -12.35 -0.87 -1.69
C TYR A 156 -12.90 -1.92 -2.65
N ALA A 157 -12.56 -3.18 -2.45
CA ALA A 157 -13.07 -4.26 -3.29
C ALA A 157 -14.60 -4.45 -3.14
N GLU A 158 -15.13 -4.29 -1.93
CA GLU A 158 -16.57 -4.36 -1.68
C GLU A 158 -17.32 -3.18 -2.31
N VAL A 159 -16.80 -1.95 -2.16
CA VAL A 159 -17.45 -0.74 -2.66
C VAL A 159 -17.35 -0.63 -4.19
N TYR A 160 -16.18 -0.90 -4.76
CA TYR A 160 -15.91 -0.68 -6.18
C TYR A 160 -15.93 -1.97 -7.01
N GLY A 161 -16.02 -3.15 -6.40
CA GLY A 161 -16.13 -4.43 -7.09
C GLY A 161 -14.82 -4.94 -7.68
N TYR A 162 -13.66 -4.71 -7.03
CA TYR A 162 -12.38 -5.20 -7.53
C TYR A 162 -12.25 -6.72 -7.36
N ASP A 163 -11.76 -7.37 -8.41
CA ASP A 163 -11.44 -8.80 -8.42
C ASP A 163 -10.03 -9.06 -7.89
N VAL A 164 -9.10 -8.16 -8.20
CA VAL A 164 -7.69 -8.24 -7.83
C VAL A 164 -7.22 -6.90 -7.25
N VAL A 165 -6.47 -6.97 -6.15
CA VAL A 165 -5.71 -5.85 -5.60
C VAL A 165 -4.23 -6.17 -5.72
N VAL A 166 -3.45 -5.29 -6.36
CA VAL A 166 -2.01 -5.46 -6.56
C VAL A 166 -1.26 -4.47 -5.68
N PHE A 167 -0.38 -4.96 -4.81
CA PHE A 167 0.49 -4.15 -3.98
C PHE A 167 1.87 -4.02 -4.60
N ASP A 168 2.31 -2.79 -4.88
CA ASP A 168 3.71 -2.48 -5.21
C ASP A 168 4.48 -2.13 -3.95
N THR A 169 5.70 -2.65 -3.80
CA THR A 169 6.47 -2.59 -2.56
C THR A 169 7.89 -2.08 -2.76
N SER A 170 8.48 -1.53 -1.70
CA SER A 170 9.87 -1.08 -1.68
C SER A 170 10.87 -2.25 -1.72
N PRO A 171 12.13 -2.00 -2.13
CA PRO A 171 13.19 -3.01 -2.11
C PRO A 171 13.82 -3.16 -0.73
N SER A 172 13.04 -3.49 0.29
CA SER A 172 13.54 -3.66 1.66
C SER A 172 12.90 -4.86 2.36
N LEU A 173 13.54 -5.38 3.40
CA LEU A 173 12.93 -6.33 4.35
C LEU A 173 12.46 -5.60 5.62
N GLY A 174 12.05 -4.33 5.47
CA GLY A 174 11.50 -3.53 6.56
C GLY A 174 10.15 -4.05 7.07
N ALA A 175 9.72 -3.51 8.20
CA ALA A 175 8.51 -3.96 8.88
C ALA A 175 7.26 -3.83 8.01
N LEU A 176 7.15 -2.78 7.19
CA LEU A 176 6.02 -2.59 6.29
C LEU A 176 5.95 -3.72 5.25
N ASN A 177 7.06 -4.06 4.60
CA ASN A 177 7.07 -5.13 3.59
C ASN A 177 6.83 -6.51 4.20
N LYS A 178 7.39 -6.80 5.38
CA LYS A 178 7.07 -8.03 6.12
C LYS A 178 5.56 -8.10 6.37
N ASN A 179 4.96 -7.01 6.85
CA ASN A 179 3.52 -6.93 7.07
C ASN A 179 2.72 -7.17 5.78
N ILE A 180 3.07 -6.48 4.68
CA ILE A 180 2.38 -6.63 3.39
C ILE A 180 2.42 -8.09 2.90
N LEU A 181 3.57 -8.76 3.03
CA LEU A 181 3.71 -10.17 2.64
C LEU A 181 2.79 -11.09 3.44
N THR A 182 2.61 -10.85 4.76
CA THR A 182 1.69 -11.65 5.59
C THR A 182 0.22 -11.41 5.28
N LEU A 183 -0.11 -10.27 4.67
CA LEU A 183 -1.48 -9.87 4.33
C LEU A 183 -1.92 -10.33 2.93
N ALA A 184 -0.98 -10.70 2.06
CA ALA A 184 -1.25 -11.08 0.68
C ALA A 184 -1.79 -12.52 0.56
N ASP A 185 -2.65 -12.76 -0.44
CA ASP A 185 -3.08 -14.11 -0.80
C ASP A 185 -2.01 -14.83 -1.65
N ALA A 186 -1.20 -14.06 -2.39
CA ALA A 186 -0.07 -14.54 -3.18
C ALA A 186 0.97 -13.42 -3.35
N PHE A 187 2.21 -13.81 -3.59
CA PHE A 187 3.26 -12.86 -3.97
C PHE A 187 4.12 -13.37 -5.12
N LEU A 188 4.63 -12.44 -5.92
CA LEU A 188 5.57 -12.69 -7.00
C LEU A 188 6.92 -12.07 -6.65
N ILE A 189 7.98 -12.84 -6.87
CA ILE A 189 9.36 -12.40 -6.65
C ILE A 189 10.06 -12.31 -8.00
N PRO A 190 10.12 -11.12 -8.64
CA PRO A 190 10.88 -10.96 -9.88
C PRO A 190 12.37 -11.12 -9.59
N CYS A 191 13.04 -12.05 -10.28
CA CYS A 191 14.43 -12.38 -10.04
C CYS A 191 15.27 -12.25 -11.31
N THR A 192 16.51 -11.78 -11.16
CA THR A 192 17.53 -11.95 -12.18
C THR A 192 18.25 -13.30 -12.00
N PRO A 193 18.72 -13.95 -13.06
CA PRO A 193 19.40 -15.25 -12.96
C PRO A 193 20.83 -15.06 -12.41
N ASP A 194 20.95 -14.64 -11.15
CA ASP A 194 22.23 -14.43 -10.48
C ASP A 194 22.20 -15.00 -9.05
N LEU A 195 23.40 -15.18 -8.49
CA LEU A 195 23.60 -15.75 -7.16
C LEU A 195 22.93 -14.91 -6.07
N PHE A 196 22.91 -13.57 -6.20
CA PHE A 196 22.31 -12.67 -5.22
C PHE A 196 20.79 -12.83 -5.14
N SER A 197 20.14 -13.12 -6.28
CA SER A 197 18.70 -13.40 -6.31
C SER A 197 18.36 -14.69 -5.57
N VAL A 198 19.18 -15.73 -5.70
CA VAL A 198 19.01 -17.00 -4.96
C VAL A 198 19.10 -16.78 -3.45
N TYR A 199 20.13 -16.04 -2.99
CA TYR A 199 20.25 -15.68 -1.57
C TYR A 199 19.10 -14.75 -1.11
N GLY A 200 18.65 -13.81 -1.96
CA GLY A 200 17.52 -12.93 -1.69
C GLY A 200 16.24 -13.72 -1.41
N ILE A 201 15.90 -14.70 -2.25
CA ILE A 201 14.72 -15.57 -2.05
C ILE A 201 14.83 -16.34 -0.73
N ARG A 202 16.02 -16.89 -0.43
CA ARG A 202 16.25 -17.61 0.83
C ARG A 202 16.04 -16.71 2.05
N ASN A 203 16.54 -15.47 2.00
CA ASN A 203 16.35 -14.49 3.08
C ASN A 203 14.88 -14.10 3.27
N ILE A 204 14.12 -13.98 2.17
CA ILE A 204 12.67 -13.74 2.23
C ILE A 204 11.97 -14.90 2.95
N GLY A 205 12.29 -16.16 2.60
CA GLY A 205 11.73 -17.33 3.27
C GLY A 205 12.01 -17.32 4.77
N GLN A 206 13.27 -17.09 5.17
CA GLN A 206 13.63 -16.99 6.60
C GLN A 206 12.89 -15.86 7.34
N SER A 207 12.68 -14.71 6.68
CA SER A 207 11.96 -13.58 7.28
C SER A 207 10.47 -13.81 7.45
N LEU A 208 9.88 -14.78 6.74
CA LEU A 208 8.46 -15.15 6.89
C LEU A 208 8.26 -16.21 7.98
N ASP A 209 9.33 -16.93 8.37
CA ASP A 209 9.31 -17.92 9.44
C ASP A 209 9.50 -17.30 10.84
N GLU A 210 9.98 -16.04 10.92
CA GLU A 210 10.15 -15.25 12.16
C GLU A 210 8.85 -14.50 12.53
#